data_93615e21ecee5064ebbf5592e5e2bad8
#
_entry.id   93615e21ecee5064ebbf5592e5e2bad8
#
_cell.length_a   1.000
_cell.length_b   1.000
_cell.length_c   1.000
_cell.angle_alpha   90.00
_cell.angle_beta   90.00
_cell.angle_gamma   90.00
#
_symmetry.space_group_name_H-M   'P 1'
#
loop_
_entity.id
_entity.type
_entity.pdbx_description
1 polymer ?
#
loop_
_entity_poly.entity_id
_entity_poly.type
_entity_poly.pdbx_seq_one_letter_code
_entity_poly.pdbx_strand_id
1 'polypeptide(L)'
;MPTRRRILAALGVAGSVGLAGCDGLGGDRPDARTATETPAATASETAVATGDAGDGPSLPYSAAAASENVERPLGLVVRNVGGERRFVTVVVSHGDRTLLVDSSEYAPEGTDRTRHYPNLVARRGTYDVVVETADGATGRGVLRVDGVHRDAVVELDGEVRVRQTARCTPDCGDVSVAGEARPFGNPRWPEIDAWAGYTVTVANAGSRRHEVRVGFEIDGDTALDYRYRPPPGTVLGFPTIPPLRRLAVTVEANGDRWRGRLDADRSVALPLAVDDDGVRVDAWPDAGADLRVRNERGPQTATVVLSKEGERVASWSADLGREETATVSAFVPGPGLYEAEMTVERGDESLTNTRSVVVTRRGVLLVRVRDGVDAFFVR
;
A
#
# COMPACT_ATOMS: atom_id res chain seq x y z
N MET A 1 8.36 29.12 1.09
CA MET A 1 6.92 28.78 1.07
C MET A 1 6.49 28.73 -0.39
N PRO A 2 6.20 27.54 -0.95
CA PRO A 2 5.68 27.45 -2.31
C PRO A 2 4.25 27.96 -2.31
N THR A 3 3.98 28.94 -3.14
CA THR A 3 2.71 29.66 -3.19
C THR A 3 1.64 28.80 -3.86
N ARG A 4 0.42 28.79 -3.31
CA ARG A 4 -0.83 28.19 -3.82
C ARG A 4 -1.09 28.36 -5.33
N ARG A 5 -0.33 29.19 -6.01
CA ARG A 5 -0.47 29.54 -7.44
C ARG A 5 -0.08 28.43 -8.42
N ARG A 6 0.75 27.45 -8.05
CA ARG A 6 1.21 26.42 -8.99
C ARG A 6 0.19 25.28 -9.22
N ILE A 7 -0.62 24.96 -8.24
CA ILE A 7 -1.62 23.87 -8.34
C ILE A 7 -2.77 24.28 -9.28
N LEU A 8 -3.17 25.55 -9.27
CA LEU A 8 -4.23 26.06 -10.15
C LEU A 8 -3.80 26.17 -11.62
N ALA A 9 -2.49 26.30 -11.90
CA ALA A 9 -1.99 26.38 -13.27
C ALA A 9 -2.02 25.04 -14.03
N ALA A 10 -2.03 23.91 -13.32
CA ALA A 10 -2.10 22.58 -13.92
C ALA A 10 -3.54 22.14 -14.30
N LEU A 11 -4.56 22.83 -13.77
CA LEU A 11 -5.98 22.60 -14.08
C LEU A 11 -6.55 23.61 -15.10
N GLY A 12 -5.73 24.57 -15.56
CA GLY A 12 -6.19 25.75 -16.32
C GLY A 12 -5.89 25.74 -17.81
N VAL A 13 -6.04 24.61 -18.52
CA VAL A 13 -5.99 24.60 -19.99
C VAL A 13 -7.34 24.17 -20.56
N ALA A 14 -8.39 24.96 -20.33
CA ALA A 14 -9.55 25.06 -21.21
C ALA A 14 -10.38 26.27 -20.75
N GLY A 15 -10.26 27.40 -21.41
CA GLY A 15 -11.19 28.53 -21.23
C GLY A 15 -10.55 29.91 -21.19
N SER A 16 -9.89 30.31 -22.28
CA SER A 16 -9.58 31.72 -22.53
C SER A 16 -10.70 32.34 -23.36
N VAL A 17 -11.55 33.12 -22.70
CA VAL A 17 -12.36 34.18 -23.37
C VAL A 17 -12.02 35.46 -22.68
N GLY A 18 -11.50 36.42 -23.47
CA GLY A 18 -10.99 37.69 -23.01
C GLY A 18 -12.07 38.64 -22.55
N LEU A 19 -11.68 39.59 -21.71
CA LEU A 19 -12.27 40.91 -21.61
C LEU A 19 -11.15 41.94 -21.46
N ALA A 20 -11.17 42.84 -22.43
CA ALA A 20 -10.30 43.97 -22.53
C ALA A 20 -10.82 45.17 -21.70
N GLY A 21 -9.91 46.00 -21.22
CA GLY A 21 -10.09 47.47 -21.09
C GLY A 21 -10.45 47.99 -19.70
N CYS A 22 -9.64 48.82 -19.11
CA CYS A 22 -9.61 50.26 -19.21
C CYS A 22 -8.60 50.84 -18.24
N ASP A 23 -7.80 51.76 -18.78
CA ASP A 23 -6.91 52.71 -18.10
C ASP A 23 -7.66 53.66 -17.19
N GLY A 24 -6.98 54.19 -16.16
CA GLY A 24 -7.46 55.34 -15.38
C GLY A 24 -6.44 55.80 -14.35
N LEU A 25 -5.72 56.84 -14.72
CA LEU A 25 -4.73 57.59 -13.96
C LEU A 25 -5.34 58.39 -12.78
N GLY A 26 -4.54 58.56 -11.72
CA GLY A 26 -4.42 59.90 -11.07
C GLY A 26 -4.99 60.07 -9.69
N GLY A 27 -4.14 60.48 -8.75
CA GLY A 27 -4.41 61.64 -7.91
C GLY A 27 -4.70 61.44 -6.42
N ASP A 28 -3.75 61.85 -5.63
CA ASP A 28 -3.82 62.55 -4.33
C ASP A 28 -4.57 62.03 -3.11
N ARG A 29 -3.82 61.92 -2.00
CA ARG A 29 -4.29 61.99 -0.59
C ARG A 29 -4.85 63.39 -0.28
N PRO A 30 -5.78 63.61 0.71
CA PRO A 30 -5.52 63.39 2.13
C PRO A 30 -6.72 62.90 3.00
N ASP A 31 -6.35 62.45 4.18
CA ASP A 31 -7.02 62.46 5.50
C ASP A 31 -8.55 62.46 5.62
N ALA A 32 -9.07 61.46 6.35
CA ALA A 32 -9.85 61.58 7.59
C ALA A 32 -10.73 60.36 7.85
N ARG A 33 -10.55 59.85 9.01
CA ARG A 33 -11.40 58.99 9.84
C ARG A 33 -12.88 58.97 9.43
N THR A 34 -13.39 57.77 9.13
CA THR A 34 -14.75 57.39 9.48
C THR A 34 -14.79 55.85 9.63
N ALA A 35 -15.15 55.41 10.83
CA ALA A 35 -15.42 54.01 11.11
C ALA A 35 -16.67 53.61 10.32
N THR A 36 -16.52 52.68 9.40
CA THR A 36 -17.65 52.05 8.74
C THR A 36 -17.74 50.61 9.22
N GLU A 37 -18.83 50.32 9.86
CA GLU A 37 -19.21 48.99 10.33
C GLU A 37 -19.13 47.99 9.21
N THR A 38 -18.36 46.92 9.44
CA THR A 38 -18.33 45.74 8.60
C THR A 38 -19.61 44.98 8.83
N PRO A 39 -20.42 44.68 7.80
CA PRO A 39 -21.58 43.82 7.98
C PRO A 39 -21.07 42.41 8.35
N ALA A 40 -21.59 41.92 9.45
CA ALA A 40 -21.40 40.54 9.92
C ALA A 40 -21.76 39.58 8.80
N ALA A 41 -20.77 38.79 8.36
CA ALA A 41 -21.01 37.62 7.53
C ALA A 41 -21.89 36.66 8.32
N THR A 42 -23.10 36.47 7.84
CA THR A 42 -24.03 35.48 8.35
C THR A 42 -23.40 34.09 8.10
N ALA A 43 -22.88 33.51 9.15
CA ALA A 43 -22.51 32.11 9.13
C ALA A 43 -23.79 31.31 8.91
N SER A 44 -23.93 30.72 7.75
CA SER A 44 -24.91 29.63 7.54
C SER A 44 -24.49 28.47 8.43
N GLU A 45 -25.06 28.36 9.59
CA GLU A 45 -25.06 27.14 10.37
C GLU A 45 -25.76 26.05 9.55
N THR A 46 -24.95 25.19 8.96
CA THR A 46 -25.45 23.92 8.48
C THR A 46 -25.76 23.09 9.72
N ALA A 47 -27.00 23.08 10.11
CA ALA A 47 -27.51 22.26 11.18
C ALA A 47 -27.21 20.81 10.84
N VAL A 48 -26.27 20.22 11.62
CA VAL A 48 -26.13 18.77 11.72
C VAL A 48 -27.39 18.28 12.42
N ALA A 49 -28.34 17.79 11.65
CA ALA A 49 -29.48 17.09 12.17
C ALA A 49 -28.99 15.78 12.81
N THR A 50 -28.82 15.78 14.12
CA THR A 50 -28.86 14.57 14.93
C THR A 50 -30.28 14.04 14.88
N GLY A 51 -30.60 13.28 13.83
CA GLY A 51 -31.88 12.61 13.68
C GLY A 51 -31.92 11.39 14.58
N ASP A 52 -32.82 11.43 15.54
CA ASP A 52 -33.39 10.30 16.24
C ASP A 52 -33.74 9.16 15.27
N ALA A 53 -33.48 7.92 15.70
CA ALA A 53 -33.88 6.71 14.99
C ALA A 53 -35.44 6.61 15.01
N GLY A 54 -36.07 7.32 14.09
CA GLY A 54 -37.48 7.23 13.79
C GLY A 54 -37.69 6.68 12.39
N ASP A 55 -38.60 5.72 12.25
CA ASP A 55 -39.12 5.17 10.99
C ASP A 55 -39.44 6.29 9.96
N GLY A 56 -38.41 6.76 9.24
CA GLY A 56 -38.59 7.62 8.09
C GLY A 56 -39.03 6.79 6.89
N PRO A 57 -39.94 7.33 6.04
CA PRO A 57 -40.38 6.60 4.86
C PRO A 57 -39.21 6.21 4.00
N SER A 58 -39.04 4.91 3.77
CA SER A 58 -38.07 4.38 2.82
C SER A 58 -38.37 4.99 1.45
N LEU A 59 -37.49 5.87 0.98
CA LEU A 59 -37.56 6.37 -0.39
C LEU A 59 -37.56 5.15 -1.31
N PRO A 60 -38.43 5.06 -2.31
CA PRO A 60 -38.41 3.96 -3.25
C PRO A 60 -37.12 4.03 -4.03
N TYR A 61 -36.19 3.14 -3.70
CA TYR A 61 -34.99 2.91 -4.49
C TYR A 61 -35.45 2.40 -5.86
N SER A 62 -35.34 3.21 -6.90
CA SER A 62 -35.60 2.71 -8.26
C SER A 62 -34.52 1.68 -8.60
N ALA A 63 -34.91 0.53 -9.12
CA ALA A 63 -34.00 -0.53 -9.51
C ALA A 63 -32.89 -0.04 -10.49
N ALA A 64 -33.18 0.99 -11.30
CA ALA A 64 -32.24 1.66 -12.19
C ALA A 64 -31.14 2.43 -11.41
N ALA A 65 -31.49 3.09 -10.31
CA ALA A 65 -30.51 3.80 -9.47
C ALA A 65 -29.61 2.81 -8.68
N ALA A 66 -30.12 1.65 -8.31
CA ALA A 66 -29.36 0.60 -7.64
C ALA A 66 -28.27 0.01 -8.54
N SER A 67 -28.44 -0.01 -9.88
CA SER A 67 -27.43 -0.51 -10.82
C SER A 67 -26.25 0.44 -11.04
N GLU A 68 -26.41 1.74 -10.75
CA GLU A 68 -25.36 2.75 -10.92
C GLU A 68 -24.44 2.88 -9.69
N ASN A 69 -24.88 2.41 -8.54
CA ASN A 69 -24.12 2.48 -7.30
C ASN A 69 -23.59 1.11 -6.90
N VAL A 70 -22.47 1.10 -6.18
CA VAL A 70 -21.98 -0.09 -5.49
C VAL A 70 -22.62 -0.19 -4.11
N GLU A 71 -22.80 -1.41 -3.59
CA GLU A 71 -23.37 -1.64 -2.25
C GLU A 71 -22.53 -0.96 -1.15
N ARG A 72 -21.21 -0.92 -1.35
CA ARG A 72 -20.28 -0.28 -0.42
C ARG A 72 -19.55 0.84 -1.16
N PRO A 73 -19.78 2.10 -0.78
CA PRO A 73 -19.02 3.23 -1.29
C PRO A 73 -17.53 3.05 -1.04
N LEU A 74 -16.71 3.45 -1.99
CA LEU A 74 -15.27 3.38 -1.89
C LEU A 74 -14.69 4.69 -1.37
N GLY A 75 -13.56 4.57 -0.70
CA GLY A 75 -12.80 5.66 -0.13
C GLY A 75 -11.39 5.77 -0.69
N LEU A 76 -10.65 6.68 -0.08
CA LEU A 76 -9.22 6.89 -0.30
C LEU A 76 -8.51 6.87 1.04
N VAL A 77 -7.37 6.22 1.10
CA VAL A 77 -6.46 6.21 2.25
C VAL A 77 -5.15 6.84 1.82
N VAL A 78 -4.72 7.88 2.50
CA VAL A 78 -3.39 8.48 2.28
C VAL A 78 -2.54 8.19 3.49
N ARG A 79 -1.36 7.62 3.28
CA ARG A 79 -0.44 7.28 4.37
C ARG A 79 1.00 7.66 4.05
N ASN A 80 1.66 8.27 4.99
CA ASN A 80 3.09 8.47 4.95
C ASN A 80 3.78 7.20 5.46
N VAL A 81 4.53 6.55 4.61
CA VAL A 81 5.30 5.33 4.94
C VAL A 81 6.80 5.61 5.00
N GLY A 82 7.21 6.84 4.66
CA GLY A 82 8.57 7.34 4.79
C GLY A 82 8.91 7.84 6.18
N GLY A 83 10.19 8.17 6.39
CA GLY A 83 10.72 8.65 7.66
C GLY A 83 10.58 10.17 7.87
N GLU A 84 10.07 10.92 6.90
CA GLU A 84 9.98 12.38 6.95
C GLU A 84 8.54 12.87 6.96
N ARG A 85 8.32 14.04 7.57
CA ARG A 85 7.03 14.73 7.54
C ARG A 85 6.76 15.31 6.15
N ARG A 86 5.54 15.13 5.63
CA ARG A 86 5.16 15.57 4.28
C ARG A 86 3.88 16.38 4.27
N PHE A 87 3.91 17.50 3.58
CA PHE A 87 2.70 18.25 3.25
C PHE A 87 2.23 17.84 1.85
N VAL A 88 0.96 17.43 1.73
CA VAL A 88 0.41 16.75 0.55
C VAL A 88 -0.93 17.36 0.17
N THR A 89 -1.13 17.61 -1.11
CA THR A 89 -2.42 17.94 -1.70
C THR A 89 -2.94 16.75 -2.49
N VAL A 90 -4.18 16.36 -2.21
CA VAL A 90 -4.91 15.28 -2.90
C VAL A 90 -6.09 15.84 -3.62
N VAL A 91 -6.26 15.47 -4.89
CA VAL A 91 -7.41 15.82 -5.73
C VAL A 91 -8.04 14.56 -6.28
N VAL A 92 -9.36 14.42 -6.11
CA VAL A 92 -10.14 13.35 -6.76
C VAL A 92 -11.18 13.99 -7.65
N SER A 93 -11.25 13.54 -8.92
CA SER A 93 -12.17 14.11 -9.92
C SER A 93 -12.79 13.04 -10.83
N HIS A 94 -13.91 13.39 -11.44
CA HIS A 94 -14.57 12.59 -12.47
C HIS A 94 -14.98 13.49 -13.62
N GLY A 95 -14.30 13.37 -14.77
CA GLY A 95 -14.38 14.37 -15.83
C GLY A 95 -14.02 15.77 -15.29
N ASP A 96 -14.86 16.74 -15.57
CA ASP A 96 -14.65 18.14 -15.15
C ASP A 96 -15.07 18.39 -13.68
N ARG A 97 -15.63 17.41 -13.00
CA ARG A 97 -16.12 17.59 -11.63
C ARG A 97 -15.09 17.12 -10.60
N THR A 98 -14.66 18.06 -9.76
CA THR A 98 -13.85 17.77 -8.59
C THR A 98 -14.73 17.30 -7.42
N LEU A 99 -14.37 16.17 -6.80
CA LEU A 99 -15.07 15.55 -5.66
C LEU A 99 -14.36 15.82 -4.34
N LEU A 100 -13.02 15.85 -4.37
CA LEU A 100 -12.18 16.11 -3.21
C LEU A 100 -11.01 16.98 -3.60
N VAL A 101 -10.75 18.01 -2.79
CA VAL A 101 -9.47 18.72 -2.72
C VAL A 101 -9.13 18.85 -1.25
N ASP A 102 -8.06 18.22 -0.82
CA ASP A 102 -7.57 18.35 0.55
C ASP A 102 -6.06 18.56 0.56
N SER A 103 -5.60 19.41 1.47
CA SER A 103 -4.18 19.68 1.67
C SER A 103 -3.86 19.54 3.14
N SER A 104 -3.02 18.58 3.45
CA SER A 104 -2.75 18.16 4.83
C SER A 104 -1.30 17.78 5.05
N GLU A 105 -0.87 17.86 6.28
CA GLU A 105 0.44 17.39 6.73
C GLU A 105 0.34 15.96 7.27
N TYR A 106 1.30 15.12 6.90
CA TYR A 106 1.40 13.73 7.30
C TYR A 106 2.70 13.48 8.05
N ALA A 107 2.59 13.08 9.30
CA ALA A 107 3.74 12.70 10.12
C ALA A 107 4.34 11.37 9.65
N PRO A 108 5.62 11.07 9.93
CA PRO A 108 6.23 9.77 9.64
C PRO A 108 5.71 8.67 10.57
N GLU A 109 5.26 9.04 11.78
CA GLU A 109 4.82 8.13 12.83
C GLU A 109 3.54 8.64 13.53
N GLY A 110 2.88 7.75 14.29
CA GLY A 110 1.70 8.09 15.06
C GLY A 110 0.40 8.12 14.27
N THR A 111 -0.63 8.73 14.84
CA THR A 111 -1.98 8.81 14.25
C THR A 111 -2.04 9.69 13.02
N ASP A 112 -1.24 10.76 12.97
CA ASP A 112 -1.22 11.73 11.86
C ASP A 112 -0.46 11.21 10.63
N ARG A 113 0.02 9.97 10.70
CA ARG A 113 0.64 9.26 9.58
C ARG A 113 -0.35 8.90 8.48
N THR A 114 -1.62 8.67 8.84
CA THR A 114 -2.64 8.15 7.92
C THR A 114 -3.91 8.97 8.00
N ARG A 115 -4.45 9.32 6.84
CA ARG A 115 -5.75 9.97 6.73
C ARG A 115 -6.69 9.14 5.87
N HIS A 116 -7.91 8.99 6.33
CA HIS A 116 -8.95 8.24 5.65
C HIS A 116 -10.01 9.20 5.12
N TYR A 117 -10.42 9.00 3.87
CA TYR A 117 -11.57 9.65 3.24
C TYR A 117 -12.60 8.55 2.92
N PRO A 118 -13.37 8.12 3.93
CA PRO A 118 -14.33 7.03 3.77
C PRO A 118 -15.52 7.46 2.92
N ASN A 119 -16.13 6.50 2.23
CA ASN A 119 -17.38 6.71 1.48
C ASN A 119 -17.33 7.87 0.48
N LEU A 120 -16.16 8.08 -0.14
CA LEU A 120 -15.94 9.20 -1.06
C LEU A 120 -16.77 9.08 -2.34
N VAL A 121 -16.91 7.86 -2.88
CA VAL A 121 -17.62 7.58 -4.13
C VAL A 121 -18.44 6.29 -4.02
N ALA A 122 -19.74 6.40 -4.36
CA ALA A 122 -20.65 5.26 -4.45
C ALA A 122 -21.00 4.88 -5.89
N ARG A 123 -21.00 5.87 -6.81
CA ARG A 123 -21.42 5.66 -8.20
C ARG A 123 -20.33 4.88 -8.96
N ARG A 124 -20.76 3.85 -9.71
CA ARG A 124 -19.86 3.09 -10.60
C ARG A 124 -19.19 4.00 -11.61
N GLY A 125 -17.91 3.77 -11.85
CA GLY A 125 -17.12 4.58 -12.75
C GLY A 125 -15.64 4.60 -12.44
N THR A 126 -14.96 5.49 -13.13
CA THR A 126 -13.51 5.69 -13.01
C THR A 126 -13.24 7.14 -12.61
N TYR A 127 -12.49 7.34 -11.58
CA TYR A 127 -12.19 8.64 -10.99
C TYR A 127 -10.68 8.87 -10.96
N ASP A 128 -10.24 10.04 -11.39
CA ASP A 128 -8.82 10.39 -11.40
C ASP A 128 -8.40 10.81 -9.99
N VAL A 129 -7.25 10.30 -9.55
CA VAL A 129 -6.60 10.67 -8.30
C VAL A 129 -5.26 11.31 -8.64
N VAL A 130 -5.08 12.55 -8.22
CA VAL A 130 -3.83 13.31 -8.37
C VAL A 130 -3.34 13.69 -6.99
N VAL A 131 -2.07 13.45 -6.74
CA VAL A 131 -1.42 13.75 -5.47
C VAL A 131 -0.14 14.53 -5.73
N GLU A 132 0.07 15.60 -4.99
CA GLU A 132 1.27 16.44 -5.08
C GLU A 132 1.79 16.72 -3.67
N THR A 133 3.09 16.55 -3.50
CA THR A 133 3.79 16.89 -2.25
C THR A 133 4.42 18.28 -2.34
N ALA A 134 4.69 18.91 -1.21
CA ALA A 134 5.28 20.26 -1.17
C ALA A 134 6.71 20.31 -1.76
N ASP A 135 7.43 19.20 -1.76
CA ASP A 135 8.76 19.04 -2.37
C ASP A 135 8.70 18.76 -3.89
N GLY A 136 7.48 18.66 -4.46
CA GLY A 136 7.23 18.57 -5.89
C GLY A 136 7.10 17.15 -6.42
N ALA A 137 7.16 16.13 -5.57
CA ALA A 137 6.83 14.77 -6.01
C ALA A 137 5.33 14.67 -6.36
N THR A 138 5.02 13.98 -7.46
CA THR A 138 3.65 13.84 -7.94
C THR A 138 3.32 12.38 -8.17
N GLY A 139 2.08 11.99 -7.84
CA GLY A 139 1.53 10.68 -8.15
C GLY A 139 0.17 10.81 -8.84
N ARG A 140 -0.10 9.92 -9.76
CA ARG A 140 -1.39 9.82 -10.44
C ARG A 140 -1.88 8.39 -10.43
N GLY A 141 -3.17 8.22 -10.28
CA GLY A 141 -3.81 6.92 -10.31
C GLY A 141 -5.30 7.05 -10.55
N VAL A 142 -5.97 5.93 -10.45
CA VAL A 142 -7.40 5.83 -10.76
C VAL A 142 -8.11 5.11 -9.63
N LEU A 143 -9.21 5.67 -9.16
CA LEU A 143 -10.15 5.02 -8.26
C LEU A 143 -11.29 4.43 -9.11
N ARG A 144 -11.33 3.11 -9.23
CA ARG A 144 -12.38 2.36 -9.94
C ARG A 144 -13.45 1.90 -8.97
N VAL A 145 -14.70 2.18 -9.30
CA VAL A 145 -15.86 1.81 -8.51
C VAL A 145 -16.71 0.82 -9.31
N ASP A 146 -16.50 -0.48 -9.08
CA ASP A 146 -17.14 -1.56 -9.86
C ASP A 146 -17.66 -2.73 -9.01
N GLY A 147 -17.38 -2.74 -7.71
CA GLY A 147 -17.73 -3.81 -6.78
C GLY A 147 -16.62 -4.86 -6.58
N VAL A 148 -15.60 -4.88 -7.43
CA VAL A 148 -14.43 -5.76 -7.30
C VAL A 148 -13.29 -5.05 -6.59
N HIS A 149 -13.08 -3.78 -6.91
CA HIS A 149 -12.03 -2.96 -6.33
C HIS A 149 -12.35 -2.52 -4.90
N ARG A 150 -11.31 -2.29 -4.11
CA ARG A 150 -11.35 -1.75 -2.74
C ARG A 150 -11.00 -0.27 -2.75
N ASP A 151 -10.94 0.35 -1.57
CA ASP A 151 -10.46 1.71 -1.41
C ASP A 151 -9.09 1.89 -2.06
N ALA A 152 -8.86 3.05 -2.66
CA ALA A 152 -7.55 3.38 -3.18
C ALA A 152 -6.60 3.75 -2.03
N VAL A 153 -5.32 3.48 -2.21
CA VAL A 153 -4.27 3.80 -1.23
C VAL A 153 -3.20 4.66 -1.92
N VAL A 154 -2.90 5.78 -1.29
CA VAL A 154 -1.76 6.63 -1.62
C VAL A 154 -0.67 6.38 -0.59
N GLU A 155 0.51 6.00 -1.04
CA GLU A 155 1.70 5.85 -0.21
C GLU A 155 2.72 6.93 -0.55
N LEU A 156 3.30 7.53 0.49
CA LEU A 156 4.26 8.63 0.41
C LEU A 156 5.58 8.18 1.02
N ASP A 157 6.63 8.04 0.19
CA ASP A 157 7.98 7.71 0.65
C ASP A 157 9.03 8.08 -0.41
N GLY A 158 9.47 9.36 -0.45
CA GLY A 158 10.34 9.86 -1.52
C GLY A 158 9.64 10.00 -2.87
N GLU A 159 8.76 9.08 -3.19
CA GLU A 159 7.84 9.10 -4.32
C GLU A 159 6.38 8.99 -3.86
N VAL A 160 5.46 9.22 -4.77
CA VAL A 160 4.02 9.06 -4.53
C VAL A 160 3.49 7.89 -5.34
N ARG A 161 2.96 6.88 -4.66
CA ARG A 161 2.34 5.71 -5.28
C ARG A 161 0.82 5.73 -5.06
N VAL A 162 0.06 5.71 -6.12
CA VAL A 162 -1.42 5.60 -6.06
C VAL A 162 -1.81 4.21 -6.55
N ARG A 163 -2.46 3.44 -5.69
CA ARG A 163 -2.79 2.04 -5.97
C ARG A 163 -4.18 1.68 -5.51
N GLN A 164 -4.79 0.72 -6.18
CA GLN A 164 -6.08 0.18 -5.82
C GLN A 164 -6.08 -1.34 -5.93
N THR A 165 -6.56 -2.02 -4.90
CA THR A 165 -6.61 -3.49 -4.87
C THR A 165 -7.90 -4.01 -5.50
N ALA A 166 -7.76 -4.87 -6.52
CA ALA A 166 -8.82 -5.72 -7.04
C ALA A 166 -8.81 -7.05 -6.26
N ARG A 167 -9.95 -7.46 -5.73
CA ARG A 167 -10.09 -8.72 -4.99
C ARG A 167 -10.30 -9.88 -5.97
N CYS A 168 -9.31 -10.77 -6.06
CA CYS A 168 -9.31 -11.94 -6.94
C CYS A 168 -9.58 -13.23 -6.16
N THR A 169 -10.69 -13.96 -6.46
CA THR A 169 -11.10 -15.20 -5.78
C THR A 169 -11.61 -16.32 -6.73
N PRO A 170 -10.87 -16.81 -7.71
CA PRO A 170 -9.71 -16.26 -8.41
C PRO A 170 -10.09 -15.15 -9.39
N ASP A 171 -11.36 -15.11 -9.82
CA ASP A 171 -11.89 -14.10 -10.72
C ASP A 171 -11.98 -12.75 -10.01
N CYS A 172 -11.56 -11.71 -10.69
CA CYS A 172 -11.64 -10.33 -10.25
C CYS A 172 -12.21 -9.42 -11.37
N GLY A 173 -13.25 -9.89 -12.04
CA GLY A 173 -14.01 -9.13 -13.00
C GLY A 173 -13.25 -8.85 -14.30
N ASP A 174 -13.29 -7.62 -14.79
CA ASP A 174 -12.73 -7.19 -16.08
C ASP A 174 -11.20 -7.29 -16.18
N VAL A 175 -10.51 -7.53 -15.08
CA VAL A 175 -9.07 -7.76 -15.06
C VAL A 175 -8.71 -9.24 -15.21
N SER A 176 -9.67 -10.13 -15.09
CA SER A 176 -9.51 -11.58 -15.31
C SER A 176 -9.54 -11.94 -16.79
N VAL A 177 -8.69 -12.88 -17.19
CA VAL A 177 -8.67 -13.38 -18.58
C VAL A 177 -9.16 -14.83 -18.64
N ALA A 178 -8.42 -15.75 -18.06
CA ALA A 178 -8.74 -17.17 -18.02
C ALA A 178 -7.77 -17.93 -17.14
N GLY A 179 -8.18 -19.10 -16.65
CA GLY A 179 -7.30 -20.00 -15.93
C GLY A 179 -8.05 -21.06 -15.15
N GLU A 180 -7.30 -21.79 -14.34
CA GLU A 180 -7.81 -22.81 -13.44
C GLU A 180 -7.50 -22.42 -12.00
N ALA A 181 -8.45 -22.65 -11.12
CA ALA A 181 -8.25 -22.47 -9.69
C ALA A 181 -9.03 -23.53 -8.91
N ARG A 182 -8.39 -24.03 -7.88
CA ARG A 182 -9.07 -24.83 -6.85
C ARG A 182 -9.38 -23.91 -5.67
N PRO A 183 -10.48 -24.13 -4.96
CA PRO A 183 -10.75 -23.37 -3.74
C PRO A 183 -9.61 -23.60 -2.72
N PHE A 184 -8.76 -22.62 -2.52
CA PHE A 184 -7.69 -22.69 -1.53
C PHE A 184 -8.00 -21.89 -0.26
N GLY A 185 -9.04 -21.07 -0.29
CA GLY A 185 -9.62 -20.47 0.91
C GLY A 185 -10.60 -21.48 1.52
N ASN A 186 -10.23 -22.14 2.62
CA ASN A 186 -11.16 -23.04 3.30
C ASN A 186 -12.14 -22.21 4.14
N PRO A 187 -13.44 -22.18 3.80
CA PRO A 187 -14.44 -21.47 4.60
C PRO A 187 -14.66 -22.10 5.99
N ARG A 188 -14.04 -23.25 6.27
CA ARG A 188 -14.14 -23.97 7.55
C ARG A 188 -13.06 -23.59 8.55
N TRP A 189 -12.21 -22.59 8.28
CA TRP A 189 -11.17 -22.15 9.21
C TRP A 189 -11.44 -20.74 9.76
N PRO A 190 -12.59 -20.52 10.43
CA PRO A 190 -12.84 -19.25 11.11
C PRO A 190 -11.99 -19.06 12.37
N GLU A 191 -11.29 -20.11 12.85
CA GLU A 191 -10.55 -20.11 14.11
C GLU A 191 -9.04 -19.81 13.97
N ILE A 192 -8.50 -19.81 12.74
CA ILE A 192 -7.16 -19.28 12.56
C ILE A 192 -7.32 -17.76 12.52
N ASP A 193 -6.63 -17.08 13.44
CA ASP A 193 -6.53 -15.64 13.47
C ASP A 193 -6.45 -15.11 12.05
N ALA A 194 -7.43 -14.31 11.63
CA ALA A 194 -7.54 -13.78 10.27
C ALA A 194 -6.31 -12.97 9.84
N TRP A 195 -5.36 -12.82 10.74
CA TRP A 195 -4.09 -12.12 10.62
C TRP A 195 -2.89 -13.04 10.36
N ALA A 196 -3.05 -14.36 10.50
CA ALA A 196 -1.97 -15.32 10.30
C ALA A 196 -2.09 -15.98 8.92
N GLY A 197 -1.10 -15.82 8.05
CA GLY A 197 -1.05 -16.47 6.74
C GLY A 197 -0.20 -15.73 5.72
N TYR A 198 -0.06 -16.35 4.56
CA TYR A 198 0.59 -15.74 3.41
C TYR A 198 -0.40 -14.85 2.65
N THR A 199 -0.05 -13.60 2.47
CA THR A 199 -0.76 -12.67 1.61
C THR A 199 0.09 -12.37 0.39
N VAL A 200 -0.36 -12.78 -0.79
CA VAL A 200 0.31 -12.46 -2.05
C VAL A 200 -0.47 -11.38 -2.76
N THR A 201 0.25 -10.37 -3.26
CA THR A 201 -0.31 -9.34 -4.11
C THR A 201 0.57 -9.14 -5.34
N VAL A 202 -0.04 -8.82 -6.48
CA VAL A 202 0.69 -8.52 -7.72
C VAL A 202 0.20 -7.19 -8.27
N ALA A 203 1.05 -6.18 -8.23
CA ALA A 203 0.75 -4.83 -8.70
C ALA A 203 1.19 -4.65 -10.16
N ASN A 204 0.35 -4.05 -10.99
CA ASN A 204 0.82 -3.45 -12.22
C ASN A 204 1.42 -2.07 -11.91
N ALA A 205 2.74 -2.01 -11.83
CA ALA A 205 3.52 -0.80 -11.59
C ALA A 205 3.93 -0.11 -12.92
N GLY A 206 3.63 -0.72 -14.07
CA GLY A 206 3.92 -0.17 -15.39
C GLY A 206 2.93 0.90 -15.82
N SER A 207 3.20 1.51 -16.97
CA SER A 207 2.38 2.58 -17.55
C SER A 207 1.23 2.06 -18.45
N ARG A 208 1.22 0.75 -18.76
CA ARG A 208 0.22 0.08 -19.62
C ARG A 208 -0.34 -1.17 -18.95
N ARG A 209 -1.35 -1.76 -19.57
CA ARG A 209 -1.86 -3.08 -19.16
C ARG A 209 -0.83 -4.16 -19.53
N HIS A 210 -0.50 -5.00 -18.57
CA HIS A 210 0.32 -6.20 -18.77
C HIS A 210 -0.54 -7.45 -18.65
N GLU A 211 -0.25 -8.46 -19.47
CA GLU A 211 -0.80 -9.79 -19.22
C GLU A 211 0.10 -10.48 -18.20
N VAL A 212 -0.50 -10.91 -17.10
CA VAL A 212 0.19 -11.49 -15.97
C VAL A 212 -0.40 -12.88 -15.69
N ARG A 213 0.44 -13.92 -15.71
CA ARG A 213 0.07 -15.25 -15.24
C ARG A 213 0.53 -15.42 -13.80
N VAL A 214 -0.38 -15.81 -12.94
CA VAL A 214 -0.11 -16.08 -11.52
C VAL A 214 -0.39 -17.53 -11.22
N GLY A 215 0.61 -18.23 -10.67
CA GLY A 215 0.54 -19.61 -10.25
C GLY A 215 0.80 -19.74 -8.75
N PHE A 216 -0.03 -20.51 -8.06
CA PHE A 216 0.17 -20.95 -6.68
C PHE A 216 0.19 -22.47 -6.61
N GLU A 217 1.23 -23.00 -5.98
CA GLU A 217 1.30 -24.42 -5.59
C GLU A 217 1.32 -24.47 -4.06
N ILE A 218 0.40 -25.23 -3.48
CA ILE A 218 0.29 -25.43 -2.04
C ILE A 218 0.62 -26.91 -1.75
N ASP A 219 1.71 -27.13 -1.01
CA ASP A 219 2.25 -28.47 -0.72
C ASP A 219 2.54 -29.31 -1.99
N GLY A 220 2.84 -28.66 -3.11
CA GLY A 220 3.11 -29.27 -4.41
C GLY A 220 1.89 -29.44 -5.32
N ASP A 221 0.70 -29.16 -4.84
CA ASP A 221 -0.52 -29.19 -5.64
C ASP A 221 -0.83 -27.81 -6.23
N THR A 222 -1.17 -27.75 -7.52
CA THR A 222 -1.63 -26.50 -8.16
C THR A 222 -2.93 -26.05 -7.54
N ALA A 223 -2.91 -24.87 -6.91
CA ALA A 223 -4.08 -24.20 -6.33
C ALA A 223 -4.62 -23.10 -7.22
N LEU A 224 -3.74 -22.40 -7.94
CA LEU A 224 -4.07 -21.34 -8.88
C LEU A 224 -3.12 -21.43 -10.08
N ASP A 225 -3.67 -21.30 -11.27
CA ASP A 225 -2.95 -21.02 -12.51
C ASP A 225 -3.86 -20.15 -13.38
N TYR A 226 -3.72 -18.84 -13.25
CA TYR A 226 -4.68 -17.91 -13.82
C TYR A 226 -3.99 -16.71 -14.49
N ARG A 227 -4.60 -16.21 -15.57
CA ARG A 227 -4.12 -15.04 -16.31
C ARG A 227 -5.00 -13.83 -16.01
N TYR A 228 -4.34 -12.70 -15.83
CA TYR A 228 -4.94 -11.41 -15.52
C TYR A 228 -4.38 -10.34 -16.46
N ARG A 229 -5.15 -9.26 -16.63
CA ARG A 229 -4.73 -8.09 -17.41
C ARG A 229 -5.02 -6.80 -16.64
N PRO A 230 -4.36 -6.60 -15.48
CA PRO A 230 -4.59 -5.44 -14.64
C PRO A 230 -4.16 -4.15 -15.35
N PRO A 231 -4.96 -3.07 -15.28
CA PRO A 231 -4.53 -1.75 -15.69
C PRO A 231 -3.46 -1.19 -14.74
N PRO A 232 -2.73 -0.12 -15.17
CA PRO A 232 -1.77 0.58 -14.32
C PRO A 232 -2.34 0.94 -12.95
N GLY A 233 -1.53 0.81 -11.90
CA GLY A 233 -1.89 1.09 -10.51
C GLY A 233 -2.83 0.08 -9.86
N THR A 234 -3.29 -0.96 -10.58
CA THR A 234 -4.11 -2.02 -10.00
C THR A 234 -3.23 -3.07 -9.34
N VAL A 235 -3.61 -3.45 -8.13
CA VAL A 235 -3.02 -4.53 -7.34
C VAL A 235 -3.98 -5.71 -7.33
N LEU A 236 -3.57 -6.86 -7.84
CA LEU A 236 -4.30 -8.11 -7.70
C LEU A 236 -4.10 -8.61 -6.26
N GLY A 237 -5.18 -8.72 -5.50
CA GLY A 237 -5.16 -9.19 -4.12
C GLY A 237 -5.80 -10.58 -4.02
N PHE A 238 -5.04 -11.58 -3.61
CA PHE A 238 -5.48 -12.96 -3.47
C PHE A 238 -5.91 -13.28 -2.04
N PRO A 239 -6.72 -14.34 -1.84
CA PRO A 239 -7.07 -14.81 -0.50
C PRO A 239 -5.82 -15.18 0.32
N THR A 240 -5.90 -14.95 1.62
CA THR A 240 -4.85 -15.37 2.55
C THR A 240 -4.73 -16.89 2.59
N ILE A 241 -3.51 -17.41 2.45
CA ILE A 241 -3.20 -18.83 2.51
C ILE A 241 -2.67 -19.12 3.92
N PRO A 242 -3.15 -20.20 4.58
CA PRO A 242 -2.72 -20.56 5.93
C PRO A 242 -1.20 -20.76 6.04
N PRO A 243 -0.56 -20.35 7.14
CA PRO A 243 0.90 -20.36 7.28
C PRO A 243 1.51 -21.73 7.50
N LEU A 244 0.67 -22.75 7.80
CA LEU A 244 1.12 -24.14 8.03
C LEU A 244 1.38 -24.93 6.74
N ARG A 245 1.28 -24.27 5.58
CA ARG A 245 1.47 -24.89 4.28
C ARG A 245 2.62 -24.24 3.52
N ARG A 246 3.34 -25.05 2.75
CA ARG A 246 4.37 -24.55 1.84
C ARG A 246 3.70 -23.94 0.62
N LEU A 247 3.97 -22.67 0.36
CA LEU A 247 3.45 -21.95 -0.78
C LEU A 247 4.57 -21.66 -1.78
N ALA A 248 4.47 -22.23 -2.99
CA ALA A 248 5.26 -21.76 -4.11
C ALA A 248 4.43 -20.76 -4.94
N VAL A 249 5.04 -19.64 -5.30
CA VAL A 249 4.44 -18.57 -6.09
C VAL A 249 5.23 -18.44 -7.38
N THR A 250 4.52 -18.40 -8.51
CA THR A 250 5.07 -18.10 -9.83
C THR A 250 4.31 -16.92 -10.41
N VAL A 251 5.01 -15.92 -10.91
CA VAL A 251 4.43 -14.81 -11.66
C VAL A 251 5.20 -14.64 -12.96
N GLU A 252 4.47 -14.62 -14.09
CA GLU A 252 5.04 -14.46 -15.42
C GLU A 252 4.42 -13.24 -16.09
N ALA A 253 5.25 -12.37 -16.66
CA ALA A 253 4.82 -11.22 -17.44
C ALA A 253 5.94 -10.77 -18.40
N ASN A 254 5.59 -10.30 -19.59
CA ASN A 254 6.54 -9.75 -20.58
C ASN A 254 7.70 -10.71 -20.96
N GLY A 255 7.50 -12.03 -20.83
CA GLY A 255 8.55 -13.02 -21.07
C GLY A 255 9.46 -13.25 -19.87
N ASP A 256 9.32 -12.48 -18.82
CA ASP A 256 10.01 -12.68 -17.55
C ASP A 256 9.22 -13.57 -16.60
N ARG A 257 9.93 -14.24 -15.71
CA ARG A 257 9.35 -15.19 -14.77
C ARG A 257 10.02 -15.09 -13.40
N TRP A 258 9.24 -14.68 -12.43
CA TRP A 258 9.63 -14.69 -11.02
C TRP A 258 9.09 -15.95 -10.32
N ARG A 259 9.90 -16.53 -9.45
CA ARG A 259 9.49 -17.67 -8.59
C ARG A 259 9.99 -17.46 -7.18
N GLY A 260 9.16 -17.85 -6.20
CA GLY A 260 9.53 -17.82 -4.79
C GLY A 260 8.78 -18.88 -4.00
N ARG A 261 9.35 -19.26 -2.85
CA ARG A 261 8.73 -20.16 -1.89
C ARG A 261 8.58 -19.43 -0.57
N LEU A 262 7.44 -19.63 0.05
CA LEU A 262 7.15 -19.14 1.40
C LEU A 262 6.98 -20.38 2.30
N ASP A 263 7.87 -20.47 3.27
CA ASP A 263 7.87 -21.50 4.29
C ASP A 263 8.04 -20.80 5.64
N ALA A 264 6.92 -20.48 6.28
CA ALA A 264 6.91 -19.78 7.56
C ALA A 264 5.70 -20.22 8.38
N ASP A 265 5.85 -20.21 9.67
CA ASP A 265 4.78 -20.46 10.65
C ASP A 265 4.02 -19.19 11.04
N ARG A 266 4.32 -18.06 10.40
CA ARG A 266 3.75 -16.73 10.68
C ARG A 266 3.27 -16.05 9.41
N SER A 267 2.57 -14.93 9.59
CA SER A 267 2.10 -14.10 8.49
C SER A 267 3.27 -13.51 7.69
N VAL A 268 3.25 -13.74 6.40
CA VAL A 268 4.18 -13.13 5.44
C VAL A 268 3.37 -12.46 4.34
N ALA A 269 3.64 -11.19 4.08
CA ALA A 269 3.13 -10.48 2.93
C ALA A 269 4.20 -10.48 1.83
N LEU A 270 3.86 -11.02 0.67
CA LEU A 270 4.68 -11.01 -0.54
C LEU A 270 4.05 -10.10 -1.58
N PRO A 271 4.41 -8.82 -1.61
CA PRO A 271 4.01 -7.93 -2.68
C PRO A 271 4.97 -8.09 -3.87
N LEU A 272 4.41 -8.32 -5.05
CA LEU A 272 5.12 -8.37 -6.32
C LEU A 272 4.68 -7.20 -7.21
N ALA A 273 5.56 -6.72 -8.06
CA ALA A 273 5.28 -5.72 -9.07
C ALA A 273 5.64 -6.25 -10.45
N VAL A 274 4.81 -5.89 -11.43
CA VAL A 274 5.03 -6.12 -12.85
C VAL A 274 5.11 -4.77 -13.53
N ASP A 275 6.13 -4.55 -14.32
CA ASP A 275 6.30 -3.38 -15.17
C ASP A 275 6.89 -3.78 -16.54
N ASP A 276 7.39 -2.80 -17.30
CA ASP A 276 7.98 -3.05 -18.61
C ASP A 276 9.30 -3.83 -18.52
N ASP A 277 10.00 -3.78 -17.38
CA ASP A 277 11.28 -4.45 -17.13
C ASP A 277 11.11 -5.90 -16.62
N GLY A 278 9.92 -6.31 -16.20
CA GLY A 278 9.63 -7.67 -15.77
C GLY A 278 8.87 -7.78 -14.44
N VAL A 279 9.19 -8.83 -13.67
CA VAL A 279 8.55 -9.17 -12.39
C VAL A 279 9.57 -9.07 -11.25
N ARG A 280 9.25 -8.33 -10.21
CA ARG A 280 10.10 -8.18 -9.02
C ARG A 280 9.29 -8.10 -7.72
N VAL A 281 9.98 -8.20 -6.60
CA VAL A 281 9.36 -7.83 -5.31
C VAL A 281 9.05 -6.33 -5.33
N ASP A 282 7.82 -5.99 -4.98
CA ASP A 282 7.37 -4.62 -4.93
C ASP A 282 7.90 -3.94 -3.67
N ALA A 283 8.91 -3.14 -3.84
CA ALA A 283 9.65 -2.53 -2.75
C ALA A 283 9.97 -1.07 -3.02
N TRP A 284 10.37 -0.36 -1.97
CA TRP A 284 10.90 0.99 -2.06
C TRP A 284 12.38 0.95 -2.48
N PRO A 285 12.89 2.00 -3.15
CA PRO A 285 14.26 2.01 -3.69
C PRO A 285 15.35 1.85 -2.64
N ASP A 286 15.12 2.33 -1.43
CA ASP A 286 16.04 2.27 -0.28
C ASP A 286 15.81 1.07 0.62
N ALA A 287 15.02 0.09 0.17
CA ALA A 287 14.74 -1.12 0.95
C ALA A 287 16.02 -1.87 1.29
N GLY A 288 16.08 -2.33 2.53
CA GLY A 288 17.19 -3.07 3.11
C GLY A 288 16.97 -3.24 4.61
N ALA A 289 17.86 -3.92 5.30
CA ALA A 289 17.72 -4.04 6.74
C ALA A 289 19.04 -4.21 7.48
N ASP A 290 19.05 -3.70 8.71
CA ASP A 290 20.04 -4.08 9.71
C ASP A 290 19.65 -5.45 10.30
N LEU A 291 20.64 -6.21 10.74
CA LEU A 291 20.42 -7.41 11.55
C LEU A 291 20.52 -7.02 13.02
N ARG A 292 19.56 -7.47 13.83
CA ARG A 292 19.62 -7.41 15.28
C ARG A 292 19.37 -8.80 15.85
N VAL A 293 20.37 -9.36 16.53
CA VAL A 293 20.28 -10.65 17.20
C VAL A 293 20.22 -10.43 18.71
N ARG A 294 19.13 -10.89 19.34
CA ARG A 294 18.96 -10.81 20.80
C ARG A 294 18.98 -12.21 21.40
N ASN A 295 19.94 -12.45 22.25
CA ASN A 295 20.01 -13.68 23.03
C ASN A 295 19.28 -13.49 24.38
N GLU A 296 18.21 -14.24 24.60
CA GLU A 296 17.44 -14.20 25.86
C GLU A 296 17.81 -15.39 26.78
N ARG A 297 18.86 -16.16 26.43
CA ARG A 297 19.34 -17.33 27.16
C ARG A 297 20.77 -17.19 27.69
N GLY A 298 21.35 -18.30 28.13
CA GLY A 298 22.76 -18.38 28.53
C GLY A 298 23.73 -18.18 27.37
N PRO A 299 25.04 -18.14 27.64
CA PRO A 299 26.04 -17.96 26.59
C PRO A 299 25.93 -19.01 25.50
N GLN A 300 25.98 -18.55 24.23
CA GLN A 300 25.86 -19.41 23.04
C GLN A 300 26.38 -18.69 21.79
N THR A 301 26.80 -19.47 20.78
CA THR A 301 27.17 -18.94 19.47
C THR A 301 25.91 -18.86 18.61
N ALA A 302 25.64 -17.72 18.00
CA ALA A 302 24.55 -17.52 17.07
C ALA A 302 25.11 -17.22 15.67
N THR A 303 24.62 -17.93 14.67
CA THR A 303 24.97 -17.73 13.27
C THR A 303 23.71 -17.43 12.47
N VAL A 304 23.76 -16.41 11.60
CA VAL A 304 22.69 -16.04 10.68
C VAL A 304 23.27 -16.01 9.26
N VAL A 305 22.68 -16.81 8.38
CA VAL A 305 23.00 -16.85 6.97
C VAL A 305 21.80 -16.37 6.18
N LEU A 306 21.99 -15.41 5.29
CA LEU A 306 20.95 -14.91 4.42
C LEU A 306 21.25 -15.36 2.98
N SER A 307 20.26 -15.99 2.35
CA SER A 307 20.34 -16.42 0.96
C SER A 307 19.23 -15.79 0.12
N LYS A 308 19.52 -15.48 -1.15
CA LYS A 308 18.55 -15.04 -2.14
C LYS A 308 18.68 -15.93 -3.36
N GLU A 309 17.58 -16.54 -3.80
CA GLU A 309 17.58 -17.48 -4.95
C GLU A 309 18.59 -18.63 -4.82
N GLY A 310 18.85 -19.06 -3.57
CA GLY A 310 19.82 -20.13 -3.25
C GLY A 310 21.28 -19.64 -3.11
N GLU A 311 21.57 -18.40 -3.43
CA GLU A 311 22.91 -17.81 -3.27
C GLU A 311 23.04 -17.10 -1.91
N ARG A 312 24.13 -17.35 -1.20
CA ARG A 312 24.44 -16.65 0.05
C ARG A 312 24.79 -15.19 -0.24
N VAL A 313 24.02 -14.26 0.34
CA VAL A 313 24.24 -12.82 0.15
C VAL A 313 24.81 -12.13 1.39
N ALA A 314 24.58 -12.70 2.58
CA ALA A 314 25.17 -12.21 3.83
C ALA A 314 25.32 -13.35 4.84
N SER A 315 26.28 -13.21 5.76
CA SER A 315 26.38 -14.09 6.92
C SER A 315 27.00 -13.34 8.09
N TRP A 316 26.60 -13.71 9.28
CA TRP A 316 27.10 -13.18 10.54
C TRP A 316 27.14 -14.30 11.58
N SER A 317 28.16 -14.28 12.45
CA SER A 317 28.29 -15.20 13.55
C SER A 317 28.98 -14.50 14.74
N ALA A 318 28.50 -14.73 15.94
CA ALA A 318 29.15 -14.26 17.16
C ALA A 318 28.74 -15.08 18.38
N ASP A 319 29.61 -15.07 19.39
CA ASP A 319 29.29 -15.53 20.72
C ASP A 319 28.52 -14.45 21.46
N LEU A 320 27.36 -14.80 21.98
CA LEU A 320 26.48 -13.90 22.70
C LEU A 320 26.30 -14.34 24.14
N GLY A 321 26.55 -13.43 25.07
CA GLY A 321 26.21 -13.57 26.48
C GLY A 321 24.69 -13.58 26.72
N ARG A 322 24.31 -13.86 27.95
CA ARG A 322 22.92 -13.79 28.38
C ARG A 322 22.36 -12.37 28.23
N GLU A 323 21.18 -12.24 27.62
CA GLU A 323 20.48 -10.97 27.37
C GLU A 323 21.26 -9.98 26.48
N GLU A 324 22.32 -10.45 25.86
CA GLU A 324 23.11 -9.66 24.93
C GLU A 324 22.38 -9.44 23.61
N THR A 325 22.63 -8.28 23.01
CA THR A 325 22.10 -7.92 21.69
C THR A 325 23.25 -7.46 20.81
N ALA A 326 23.39 -8.12 19.66
CA ALA A 326 24.28 -7.69 18.60
C ALA A 326 23.50 -6.98 17.48
N THR A 327 24.10 -6.00 16.84
CA THR A 327 23.53 -5.28 15.70
C THR A 327 24.56 -5.19 14.58
N VAL A 328 24.14 -5.49 13.35
CA VAL A 328 24.96 -5.40 12.14
C VAL A 328 24.20 -4.51 11.14
N SER A 329 24.81 -3.38 10.81
CA SER A 329 24.21 -2.43 9.85
C SER A 329 24.26 -2.96 8.42
N ALA A 330 23.24 -2.63 7.63
CA ALA A 330 23.11 -2.97 6.22
C ALA A 330 23.32 -4.48 5.91
N PHE A 331 22.86 -5.36 6.81
CA PHE A 331 23.03 -6.81 6.66
C PHE A 331 22.22 -7.35 5.48
N VAL A 332 21.01 -6.83 5.26
CA VAL A 332 20.21 -7.16 4.08
C VAL A 332 20.46 -6.11 3.01
N PRO A 333 21.06 -6.48 1.86
CA PRO A 333 21.62 -5.51 0.91
C PRO A 333 20.58 -4.78 0.06
N GLY A 334 19.31 -5.21 0.08
CA GLY A 334 18.27 -4.58 -0.73
C GLY A 334 16.92 -5.28 -0.66
N PRO A 335 15.99 -4.93 -1.56
CA PRO A 335 14.69 -5.55 -1.60
C PRO A 335 14.72 -6.98 -2.10
N GLY A 336 13.77 -7.79 -1.63
CA GLY A 336 13.63 -9.16 -2.13
C GLY A 336 12.96 -10.11 -1.16
N LEU A 337 12.81 -11.33 -1.65
CA LEU A 337 12.50 -12.52 -0.85
C LEU A 337 13.82 -13.21 -0.53
N TYR A 338 14.07 -13.41 0.75
CA TYR A 338 15.27 -14.05 1.27
C TYR A 338 14.89 -15.29 2.08
N GLU A 339 15.82 -16.21 2.17
CA GLU A 339 15.83 -17.30 3.13
C GLU A 339 16.86 -16.97 4.22
N ALA A 340 16.42 -16.90 5.45
CA ALA A 340 17.27 -16.69 6.61
C ALA A 340 17.42 -18.02 7.37
N GLU A 341 18.60 -18.59 7.34
CA GLU A 341 18.99 -19.73 8.14
C GLU A 341 19.67 -19.24 9.41
N MET A 342 19.17 -19.69 10.55
CA MET A 342 19.67 -19.29 11.87
C MET A 342 20.08 -20.53 12.63
N THR A 343 21.35 -20.58 13.03
CA THR A 343 21.90 -21.67 13.82
C THR A 343 22.36 -21.14 15.18
N VAL A 344 22.01 -21.85 16.23
CA VAL A 344 22.47 -21.56 17.60
C VAL A 344 23.16 -22.79 18.14
N GLU A 345 24.36 -22.59 18.66
CA GLU A 345 25.19 -23.64 19.25
C GLU A 345 25.41 -23.37 20.73
N ARG A 346 25.15 -24.36 21.56
CA ARG A 346 25.35 -24.33 23.00
C ARG A 346 25.99 -25.62 23.49
N GLY A 347 27.29 -25.61 23.73
CA GLY A 347 28.06 -26.83 23.98
C GLY A 347 27.93 -27.79 22.80
N ASP A 348 27.44 -29.01 23.04
CA ASP A 348 27.24 -30.03 22.02
C ASP A 348 25.85 -29.96 21.32
N GLU A 349 24.99 -29.03 21.75
CA GLU A 349 23.66 -28.87 21.16
C GLU A 349 23.68 -27.81 20.04
N SER A 350 23.07 -28.15 18.90
CA SER A 350 22.86 -27.23 17.78
C SER A 350 21.40 -27.22 17.39
N LEU A 351 20.85 -26.02 17.23
CA LEU A 351 19.49 -25.81 16.77
C LEU A 351 19.52 -24.91 15.52
N THR A 352 18.98 -25.41 14.42
CA THR A 352 18.86 -24.64 13.18
C THR A 352 17.40 -24.42 12.83
N ASN A 353 17.07 -23.21 12.37
CA ASN A 353 15.76 -22.84 11.88
C ASN A 353 15.91 -22.01 10.61
N THR A 354 15.03 -22.23 9.64
CA THR A 354 15.00 -21.51 8.37
C THR A 354 13.69 -20.77 8.21
N ARG A 355 13.74 -19.51 7.73
CA ARG A 355 12.56 -18.65 7.54
C ARG A 355 12.64 -17.86 6.26
N SER A 356 11.48 -17.72 5.61
CA SER A 356 11.32 -16.75 4.51
C SER A 356 11.16 -15.33 5.07
N VAL A 357 11.93 -14.39 4.54
CA VAL A 357 11.93 -12.97 4.92
C VAL A 357 11.70 -12.12 3.68
N VAL A 358 10.65 -11.29 3.69
CA VAL A 358 10.35 -10.36 2.59
C VAL A 358 10.75 -8.95 3.00
N VAL A 359 11.66 -8.35 2.26
CA VAL A 359 12.17 -6.99 2.51
C VAL A 359 11.66 -6.07 1.42
N THR A 360 10.78 -5.13 1.79
CA THR A 360 10.12 -4.20 0.86
C THR A 360 10.44 -2.74 1.17
N ARG A 361 11.07 -2.47 2.30
CA ARG A 361 11.48 -1.14 2.76
C ARG A 361 12.63 -1.25 3.75
N ARG A 362 13.16 -0.12 4.16
CA ARG A 362 14.17 -0.10 5.23
C ARG A 362 13.60 -0.60 6.55
N GLY A 363 14.37 -1.41 7.29
CA GLY A 363 13.92 -1.99 8.55
C GLY A 363 15.00 -2.75 9.29
N VAL A 364 14.56 -3.66 10.17
CA VAL A 364 15.44 -4.51 10.97
C VAL A 364 15.00 -5.96 10.83
N LEU A 365 15.93 -6.84 10.50
CA LEU A 365 15.78 -8.28 10.65
C LEU A 365 16.08 -8.62 12.11
N LEU A 366 15.04 -8.86 12.89
CA LEU A 366 15.18 -9.21 14.31
C LEU A 366 15.20 -10.72 14.47
N VAL A 367 16.28 -11.24 15.01
CA VAL A 367 16.45 -12.65 15.42
C VAL A 367 16.38 -12.71 16.95
N ARG A 368 15.50 -13.55 17.47
CA ARG A 368 15.39 -13.82 18.91
C ARG A 368 15.72 -15.27 19.20
N VAL A 369 16.61 -15.46 20.15
CA VAL A 369 17.00 -16.78 20.62
C VAL A 369 16.41 -17.00 22.01
N ARG A 370 15.43 -17.91 22.07
CA ARG A 370 14.71 -18.33 23.29
C ARG A 370 14.81 -19.87 23.46
N ASP A 371 13.66 -20.54 23.61
CA ASP A 371 13.54 -22.01 23.54
C ASP A 371 13.62 -22.56 22.11
N GLY A 372 13.61 -21.66 21.14
CA GLY A 372 13.84 -21.83 19.72
C GLY A 372 14.50 -20.58 19.13
N VAL A 373 14.79 -20.62 17.85
CA VAL A 373 15.31 -19.47 17.11
C VAL A 373 14.21 -18.93 16.19
N ASP A 374 13.89 -17.66 16.36
CA ASP A 374 12.89 -16.97 15.57
C ASP A 374 13.48 -15.77 14.85
N ALA A 375 13.10 -15.58 13.56
CA ALA A 375 13.41 -14.37 12.83
C ALA A 375 12.14 -13.71 12.30
N PHE A 376 12.10 -12.40 12.35
CA PHE A 376 11.04 -11.61 11.76
C PHE A 376 11.54 -10.23 11.35
N PHE A 377 10.97 -9.71 10.27
CA PHE A 377 11.27 -8.38 9.80
C PHE A 377 10.42 -7.36 10.57
N VAL A 378 11.07 -6.34 11.14
CA VAL A 378 10.44 -5.24 11.87
C VAL A 378 10.71 -3.95 11.12
N ARG A 379 9.68 -3.15 10.99
CA ARG A 379 9.70 -1.83 10.35
C ARG A 379 9.98 -0.75 11.37
#